data_baf13e3ac5c055d2e46bc08459f7d8ac
#
_entry.id   baf13e3ac5c055d2e46bc08459f7d8ac
#
_cell.length_a   1.000
_cell.length_b   1.000
_cell.length_c   1.000
_cell.angle_alpha   90.00
_cell.angle_beta   90.00
_cell.angle_gamma   90.00
#
_symmetry.space_group_name_H-M   'P 1'
#
loop_
_entity.id
_entity.type
_entity.pdbx_description
1 polymer ?
#
loop_
_entity_poly.entity_id
_entity_poly.type
_entity_poly.pdbx_seq_one_letter_code
_entity_poly.pdbx_strand_id
1 'polypeptide(L)'
;ENGFEPEYVTVRGKGAVIASLKKQAKTVDDVLIATDPDREGEAIGFHIAQKLGYQTDDGERFRRVRFNEFTRDAVTKALENPGEIDMLQVDAQQARRILDRLVGYGLSPLLWKKISPVDPVSRRPLSAGRVQSVAVRLLVERERERRRFRSGSWWDLLATLGADGGEFPARLVKLAGKTVATGRDFSPDTGKPSDEQEVVLLDEPTARELVARLEDESFVVSSITSKDFKQKPYPPFRTSTLQQEANNKLNLSARDTMRVAQRLYEAGHITYMRTDSVRLSSQAIGAARGRIEEKYGPEFLSPSPRNYGKQAKGAQEAHEAIRPAGNQMRTAEELGL
;
A
#
# COMPACT_ATOMS: atom_id res chain seq x y z
N GLU A 1 -25.91 11.92 24.83
CA GLU A 1 -26.00 12.22 26.26
C GLU A 1 -25.56 11.06 27.14
N ASN A 2 -25.40 9.82 26.58
CA ASN A 2 -24.93 8.62 27.29
C ASN A 2 -23.44 8.34 27.06
N GLY A 3 -22.56 9.36 26.95
CA GLY A 3 -21.12 9.15 26.77
C GLY A 3 -20.71 8.48 25.44
N PHE A 4 -21.60 8.45 24.46
CA PHE A 4 -21.44 7.73 23.17
C PHE A 4 -21.34 6.20 23.31
N GLU A 5 -21.80 5.62 24.39
CA GLU A 5 -21.83 4.16 24.55
C GLU A 5 -22.65 3.51 23.43
N PRO A 6 -22.06 2.59 22.64
CA PRO A 6 -22.75 1.94 21.53
C PRO A 6 -23.66 0.81 22.05
N GLU A 7 -24.89 0.80 21.61
CA GLU A 7 -25.78 -0.34 21.79
C GLU A 7 -25.62 -1.33 20.62
N TYR A 8 -25.25 -2.58 20.94
CA TYR A 8 -25.06 -3.64 19.95
C TYR A 8 -26.24 -4.60 19.93
N VAL A 9 -26.92 -4.66 18.79
CA VAL A 9 -28.04 -5.57 18.56
C VAL A 9 -27.65 -6.69 17.59
N THR A 10 -28.26 -7.86 17.78
CA THR A 10 -28.03 -8.99 16.85
C THR A 10 -28.69 -8.71 15.51
N VAL A 11 -27.93 -8.82 14.43
CA VAL A 11 -28.43 -8.65 13.05
C VAL A 11 -29.50 -9.70 12.77
N ARG A 12 -30.60 -9.29 12.11
CA ARG A 12 -31.71 -10.18 11.70
C ARG A 12 -31.16 -11.40 10.93
N GLY A 13 -31.59 -12.59 11.30
CA GLY A 13 -31.16 -13.86 10.71
C GLY A 13 -29.90 -14.48 11.33
N LYS A 14 -29.18 -13.77 12.23
CA LYS A 14 -27.99 -14.32 12.90
C LYS A 14 -28.25 -14.92 14.28
N GLY A 15 -29.47 -14.82 14.78
CA GLY A 15 -29.85 -15.35 16.11
C GLY A 15 -29.61 -16.85 16.25
N ALA A 16 -29.92 -17.65 15.22
CA ALA A 16 -29.70 -19.10 15.25
C ALA A 16 -28.21 -19.47 15.39
N VAL A 17 -27.32 -18.75 14.70
CA VAL A 17 -25.86 -18.96 14.81
C VAL A 17 -25.38 -18.66 16.22
N ILE A 18 -25.80 -17.53 16.80
CA ILE A 18 -25.45 -17.15 18.18
C ILE A 18 -25.99 -18.18 19.20
N ALA A 19 -27.23 -18.65 19.01
CA ALA A 19 -27.82 -19.67 19.87
C ALA A 19 -27.04 -21.00 19.81
N SER A 20 -26.62 -21.42 18.61
CA SER A 20 -25.77 -22.61 18.43
C SER A 20 -24.42 -22.45 19.13
N LEU A 21 -23.74 -21.30 18.93
CA LEU A 21 -22.47 -21.04 19.61
C LEU A 21 -22.63 -21.04 21.15
N LYS A 22 -23.68 -20.39 21.67
CA LYS A 22 -23.98 -20.42 23.11
C LYS A 22 -24.21 -21.82 23.65
N LYS A 23 -24.88 -22.69 22.88
CA LYS A 23 -25.11 -24.08 23.28
C LYS A 23 -23.78 -24.84 23.36
N GLN A 24 -22.91 -24.67 22.35
CA GLN A 24 -21.61 -25.31 22.34
C GLN A 24 -20.69 -24.77 23.43
N ALA A 25 -20.63 -23.44 23.62
CA ALA A 25 -19.81 -22.82 24.67
C ALA A 25 -20.17 -23.28 26.10
N LYS A 26 -21.41 -23.76 26.35
CA LYS A 26 -21.81 -24.31 27.66
C LYS A 26 -21.27 -25.73 27.92
N THR A 27 -20.76 -26.41 26.88
CA THR A 27 -20.32 -27.81 27.00
C THR A 27 -18.78 -27.94 27.00
N VAL A 28 -18.07 -26.82 27.02
CA VAL A 28 -16.60 -26.75 27.01
C VAL A 28 -16.09 -25.85 28.13
N ASP A 29 -14.92 -26.12 28.63
CA ASP A 29 -14.26 -25.34 29.66
C ASP A 29 -13.63 -24.06 29.05
N ASP A 30 -12.94 -24.20 27.92
CA ASP A 30 -12.22 -23.13 27.24
C ASP A 30 -12.89 -22.73 25.93
N VAL A 31 -12.88 -21.43 25.64
CA VAL A 31 -13.32 -20.84 24.38
C VAL A 31 -12.16 -20.05 23.78
N LEU A 32 -11.61 -20.54 22.66
CA LEU A 32 -10.53 -19.90 21.95
C LEU A 32 -11.07 -19.04 20.82
N ILE A 33 -10.73 -17.75 20.85
CA ILE A 33 -11.14 -16.74 19.87
C ILE A 33 -10.02 -16.57 18.82
N ALA A 34 -10.24 -17.07 17.62
CA ALA A 34 -9.24 -17.10 16.53
C ALA A 34 -9.68 -16.24 15.33
N THR A 35 -10.20 -15.05 15.58
CA THR A 35 -10.50 -14.05 14.54
C THR A 35 -9.23 -13.43 13.98
N ASP A 36 -9.33 -12.71 12.85
CA ASP A 36 -8.18 -12.07 12.19
C ASP A 36 -7.31 -11.27 13.16
N PRO A 37 -5.98 -11.20 12.95
CA PRO A 37 -5.04 -10.55 13.87
C PRO A 37 -5.01 -9.02 13.71
N ASP A 38 -6.14 -8.38 13.37
CA ASP A 38 -6.28 -6.93 13.31
C ASP A 38 -7.33 -6.42 14.31
N ARG A 39 -7.44 -5.10 14.46
CA ARG A 39 -8.39 -4.48 15.41
C ARG A 39 -9.86 -4.80 15.12
N GLU A 40 -10.20 -5.00 13.84
CA GLU A 40 -11.54 -5.42 13.42
C GLU A 40 -11.81 -6.85 13.91
N GLY A 41 -10.84 -7.76 13.74
CA GLY A 41 -10.90 -9.13 14.26
C GLY A 41 -10.95 -9.18 15.79
N GLU A 42 -10.19 -8.30 16.47
CA GLU A 42 -10.20 -8.19 17.92
C GLU A 42 -11.60 -7.77 18.45
N ALA A 43 -12.19 -6.75 17.83
CA ALA A 43 -13.54 -6.30 18.18
C ALA A 43 -14.62 -7.36 17.87
N ILE A 44 -14.51 -8.08 16.77
CA ILE A 44 -15.41 -9.21 16.44
C ILE A 44 -15.26 -10.30 17.51
N GLY A 45 -14.05 -10.66 17.86
CA GLY A 45 -13.76 -11.64 18.92
C GLY A 45 -14.37 -11.26 20.25
N PHE A 46 -14.16 -10.01 20.68
CA PHE A 46 -14.75 -9.45 21.90
C PHE A 46 -16.29 -9.50 21.90
N HIS A 47 -16.94 -9.05 20.82
CA HIS A 47 -18.40 -9.09 20.74
C HIS A 47 -18.98 -10.51 20.74
N ILE A 48 -18.27 -11.47 20.11
CA ILE A 48 -18.66 -12.87 20.17
C ILE A 48 -18.50 -13.38 21.61
N ALA A 49 -17.37 -13.14 22.26
CA ALA A 49 -17.12 -13.53 23.63
C ALA A 49 -18.20 -12.96 24.58
N GLN A 50 -18.54 -11.68 24.48
CA GLN A 50 -19.64 -11.06 25.24
C GLN A 50 -20.98 -11.76 25.02
N LYS A 51 -21.33 -12.12 23.79
CA LYS A 51 -22.57 -12.87 23.49
C LYS A 51 -22.53 -14.28 24.06
N LEU A 52 -21.36 -14.86 24.29
CA LEU A 52 -21.17 -16.18 24.92
C LEU A 52 -21.11 -16.12 26.46
N GLY A 53 -21.07 -14.91 27.05
CA GLY A 53 -21.07 -14.72 28.50
C GLY A 53 -19.76 -14.24 29.08
N TYR A 54 -18.81 -13.78 28.24
CA TYR A 54 -17.54 -13.18 28.70
C TYR A 54 -17.79 -11.98 29.60
N GLN A 55 -17.13 -11.97 30.74
CA GLN A 55 -17.00 -10.85 31.67
C GLN A 55 -15.50 -10.48 31.76
N THR A 56 -15.22 -9.26 32.14
CA THR A 56 -13.82 -8.74 32.10
C THR A 56 -12.85 -9.55 32.99
N ASP A 57 -13.39 -10.29 33.97
CA ASP A 57 -12.62 -11.12 34.91
C ASP A 57 -12.53 -12.62 34.47
N ASP A 58 -13.16 -12.98 33.34
CA ASP A 58 -13.20 -14.36 32.80
C ASP A 58 -11.97 -14.71 31.92
N GLY A 59 -10.83 -14.06 32.14
CA GLY A 59 -9.62 -14.19 31.32
C GLY A 59 -9.08 -15.63 31.17
N GLU A 60 -9.43 -16.53 32.09
CA GLU A 60 -9.00 -17.94 32.01
C GLU A 60 -9.83 -18.73 31.00
N ARG A 61 -11.13 -18.45 30.87
CA ARG A 61 -12.05 -19.22 30.01
C ARG A 61 -12.07 -18.77 28.57
N PHE A 62 -11.97 -17.47 28.32
CA PHE A 62 -12.00 -16.89 26.98
C PHE A 62 -10.61 -16.40 26.60
N ARG A 63 -9.95 -17.09 25.70
CA ARG A 63 -8.58 -16.76 25.32
C ARG A 63 -8.44 -16.43 23.84
N ARG A 64 -7.57 -15.50 23.54
CA ARG A 64 -7.33 -14.98 22.21
C ARG A 64 -6.17 -15.71 21.53
N VAL A 65 -6.43 -16.32 20.38
CA VAL A 65 -5.42 -16.96 19.54
C VAL A 65 -5.12 -16.06 18.34
N ARG A 66 -3.86 -15.67 18.17
CA ARG A 66 -3.40 -14.79 17.07
C ARG A 66 -2.30 -15.47 16.29
N PHE A 67 -2.42 -15.49 14.97
CA PHE A 67 -1.38 -15.97 14.05
C PHE A 67 -1.40 -15.12 12.77
N ASN A 68 -0.21 -14.85 12.22
CA ASN A 68 -0.05 -14.02 11.03
C ASN A 68 -0.02 -14.86 9.73
N GLU A 69 -0.03 -16.18 9.83
CA GLU A 69 -0.05 -17.12 8.71
C GLU A 69 -0.78 -18.41 9.08
N PHE A 70 -1.47 -19.01 8.14
CA PHE A 70 -2.20 -20.26 8.29
C PHE A 70 -1.30 -21.47 7.99
N THR A 71 -0.17 -21.57 8.68
CA THR A 71 0.68 -22.74 8.65
C THR A 71 0.44 -23.59 9.89
N ARG A 72 0.68 -24.90 9.79
CA ARG A 72 0.51 -25.81 10.92
C ARG A 72 1.31 -25.34 12.14
N ASP A 73 2.56 -24.96 11.92
CA ASP A 73 3.45 -24.55 13.01
C ASP A 73 2.99 -23.26 13.68
N ALA A 74 2.58 -22.27 12.89
CA ALA A 74 2.07 -20.99 13.42
C ALA A 74 0.78 -21.18 14.22
N VAL A 75 -0.16 -21.98 13.71
CA VAL A 75 -1.43 -22.27 14.39
C VAL A 75 -1.19 -23.06 15.67
N THR A 76 -0.36 -24.13 15.62
CA THR A 76 -0.02 -24.93 16.81
C THR A 76 0.61 -24.06 17.90
N LYS A 77 1.62 -23.27 17.54
CA LYS A 77 2.28 -22.34 18.48
C LYS A 77 1.33 -21.33 19.09
N ALA A 78 0.39 -20.80 18.31
CA ALA A 78 -0.60 -19.86 18.79
C ALA A 78 -1.64 -20.51 19.73
N LEU A 79 -1.99 -21.77 19.48
CA LEU A 79 -2.87 -22.55 20.36
C LEU A 79 -2.19 -22.93 21.68
N GLU A 80 -0.89 -23.19 21.66
CA GLU A 80 -0.10 -23.46 22.87
C GLU A 80 0.09 -22.23 23.76
N ASN A 81 0.05 -21.03 23.17
CA ASN A 81 0.29 -19.76 23.85
C ASN A 81 -0.84 -18.75 23.57
N PRO A 82 -2.08 -19.04 23.96
CA PRO A 82 -3.18 -18.09 23.79
C PRO A 82 -3.01 -16.91 24.75
N GLY A 83 -3.33 -15.72 24.28
CA GLY A 83 -3.32 -14.50 25.07
C GLY A 83 -4.73 -14.08 25.51
N GLU A 84 -4.81 -12.87 26.02
CA GLU A 84 -6.07 -12.22 26.37
C GLU A 84 -6.62 -11.39 25.21
N ILE A 85 -7.91 -11.01 25.30
CA ILE A 85 -8.52 -10.04 24.40
C ILE A 85 -7.92 -8.67 24.68
N ASP A 86 -7.39 -8.02 23.66
CA ASP A 86 -6.77 -6.70 23.76
C ASP A 86 -7.85 -5.61 23.74
N MET A 87 -8.25 -5.17 24.92
CA MET A 87 -9.26 -4.12 25.07
C MET A 87 -8.87 -2.79 24.46
N LEU A 88 -7.56 -2.47 24.37
CA LEU A 88 -7.12 -1.22 23.73
C LEU A 88 -7.41 -1.25 22.23
N GLN A 89 -7.25 -2.39 21.59
CA GLN A 89 -7.61 -2.56 20.17
C GLN A 89 -9.14 -2.56 19.97
N VAL A 90 -9.89 -3.17 20.88
CA VAL A 90 -11.36 -3.12 20.88
C VAL A 90 -11.84 -1.69 20.98
N ASP A 91 -11.33 -0.93 21.94
CA ASP A 91 -11.68 0.48 22.15
C ASP A 91 -11.30 1.36 20.96
N ALA A 92 -10.12 1.14 20.38
CA ALA A 92 -9.69 1.83 19.16
C ALA A 92 -10.64 1.57 17.98
N GLN A 93 -11.13 0.33 17.81
CA GLN A 93 -12.11 -0.02 16.77
C GLN A 93 -13.47 0.62 17.06
N GLN A 94 -13.94 0.57 18.30
CA GLN A 94 -15.22 1.18 18.71
C GLN A 94 -15.19 2.70 18.53
N ALA A 95 -14.14 3.37 19.00
CA ALA A 95 -13.97 4.81 18.82
C ALA A 95 -14.00 5.20 17.33
N ARG A 96 -13.33 4.43 16.49
CA ARG A 96 -13.37 4.62 15.04
C ARG A 96 -14.78 4.49 14.48
N ARG A 97 -15.52 3.46 14.89
CA ARG A 97 -16.88 3.22 14.44
C ARG A 97 -17.84 4.33 14.86
N ILE A 98 -17.71 4.79 16.12
CA ILE A 98 -18.50 5.91 16.65
C ILE A 98 -18.19 7.18 15.85
N LEU A 99 -16.91 7.50 15.65
CA LEU A 99 -16.49 8.66 14.87
C LEU A 99 -17.03 8.63 13.44
N ASP A 100 -16.93 7.48 12.74
CA ASP A 100 -17.48 7.32 11.39
C ASP A 100 -18.99 7.56 11.35
N ARG A 101 -19.71 7.11 12.39
CA ARG A 101 -21.14 7.35 12.51
C ARG A 101 -21.47 8.83 12.74
N LEU A 102 -20.78 9.47 13.68
CA LEU A 102 -20.99 10.90 13.99
C LEU A 102 -20.71 11.79 12.77
N VAL A 103 -19.57 11.55 12.08
CA VAL A 103 -19.22 12.29 10.87
C VAL A 103 -20.24 12.02 9.75
N GLY A 104 -20.60 10.75 9.53
CA GLY A 104 -21.54 10.37 8.49
C GLY A 104 -22.92 10.99 8.69
N TYR A 105 -23.49 10.87 9.88
CA TYR A 105 -24.84 11.40 10.18
C TYR A 105 -24.85 12.93 10.30
N GLY A 106 -23.77 13.55 10.77
CA GLY A 106 -23.66 14.99 10.87
C GLY A 106 -23.50 15.68 9.52
N LEU A 107 -22.70 15.12 8.62
CA LEU A 107 -22.32 15.76 7.35
C LEU A 107 -23.15 15.31 6.14
N SER A 108 -23.63 14.07 6.08
CA SER A 108 -24.40 13.60 4.92
C SER A 108 -25.67 14.41 4.66
N PRO A 109 -26.45 14.85 5.68
CA PRO A 109 -27.61 15.72 5.46
C PRO A 109 -27.26 17.06 4.84
N LEU A 110 -26.04 17.60 5.05
CA LEU A 110 -25.59 18.82 4.41
C LEU A 110 -25.40 18.62 2.90
N LEU A 111 -24.87 17.46 2.50
CA LEU A 111 -24.73 17.11 1.08
C LEU A 111 -26.11 17.01 0.42
N TRP A 112 -27.12 16.42 1.09
CA TRP A 112 -28.46 16.30 0.56
C TRP A 112 -29.16 17.65 0.38
N LYS A 113 -28.95 18.56 1.33
CA LYS A 113 -29.53 19.92 1.29
C LYS A 113 -28.82 20.87 0.33
N LYS A 114 -27.49 20.75 0.18
CA LYS A 114 -26.68 21.72 -0.53
C LYS A 114 -26.24 21.28 -1.93
N ILE A 115 -26.20 19.99 -2.18
CA ILE A 115 -25.74 19.41 -3.45
C ILE A 115 -26.87 18.59 -4.10
N SER A 116 -27.11 17.37 -3.64
CA SER A 116 -28.17 16.49 -4.11
C SER A 116 -28.45 15.38 -3.09
N PRO A 117 -29.72 14.94 -2.94
CA PRO A 117 -30.05 13.79 -2.12
C PRO A 117 -29.43 12.49 -2.61
N VAL A 118 -29.22 12.37 -3.90
CA VAL A 118 -28.69 11.16 -4.53
C VAL A 118 -27.60 11.53 -5.56
N ASP A 119 -26.67 10.62 -5.73
CA ASP A 119 -25.69 10.68 -6.81
C ASP A 119 -26.40 10.51 -8.16
N PRO A 120 -26.18 11.39 -9.16
CA PRO A 120 -26.90 11.36 -10.42
C PRO A 120 -26.57 10.10 -11.27
N VAL A 121 -25.41 9.51 -11.08
CA VAL A 121 -24.94 8.34 -11.83
C VAL A 121 -25.31 7.04 -11.14
N SER A 122 -24.89 6.86 -9.89
CA SER A 122 -25.08 5.63 -9.13
C SER A 122 -26.48 5.49 -8.52
N ARG A 123 -27.27 6.59 -8.49
CA ARG A 123 -28.58 6.67 -7.85
C ARG A 123 -28.59 6.31 -6.36
N ARG A 124 -27.42 6.33 -5.74
CA ARG A 124 -27.28 6.09 -4.29
C ARG A 124 -27.30 7.42 -3.52
N PRO A 125 -27.77 7.43 -2.27
CA PRO A 125 -27.68 8.62 -1.43
C PRO A 125 -26.23 9.10 -1.31
N LEU A 126 -26.00 10.41 -1.46
CA LEU A 126 -24.70 11.00 -1.17
C LEU A 126 -24.35 10.80 0.30
N SER A 127 -23.12 10.49 0.59
CA SER A 127 -22.64 10.33 1.95
C SER A 127 -21.29 10.99 2.16
N ALA A 128 -21.11 11.61 3.32
CA ALA A 128 -19.81 12.04 3.79
C ALA A 128 -19.23 10.99 4.74
N GLY A 129 -17.93 10.90 4.77
CA GLY A 129 -17.22 9.99 5.67
C GLY A 129 -15.73 10.25 5.65
N ARG A 130 -15.06 9.77 6.66
CA ARG A 130 -13.65 10.00 6.91
C ARG A 130 -12.73 9.63 5.74
N VAL A 131 -13.01 8.51 5.07
CA VAL A 131 -12.22 8.03 3.92
C VAL A 131 -12.62 8.74 2.63
N GLN A 132 -13.92 8.77 2.31
CA GLN A 132 -14.39 9.38 1.06
C GLN A 132 -14.16 10.89 1.00
N SER A 133 -14.29 11.60 2.12
CA SER A 133 -14.04 13.06 2.14
C SER A 133 -12.57 13.38 1.87
N VAL A 134 -11.64 12.60 2.43
CA VAL A 134 -10.21 12.75 2.13
C VAL A 134 -9.91 12.41 0.68
N ALA A 135 -10.48 11.33 0.13
CA ALA A 135 -10.30 10.97 -1.28
C ALA A 135 -10.79 12.07 -2.22
N VAL A 136 -11.98 12.64 -1.97
CA VAL A 136 -12.50 13.78 -2.73
C VAL A 136 -11.59 15.00 -2.61
N ARG A 137 -11.08 15.30 -1.41
CA ARG A 137 -10.15 16.41 -1.21
C ARG A 137 -8.90 16.26 -2.07
N LEU A 138 -8.26 15.08 -2.07
CA LEU A 138 -7.08 14.82 -2.88
C LEU A 138 -7.35 15.02 -4.38
N LEU A 139 -8.51 14.55 -4.85
CA LEU A 139 -8.92 14.76 -6.25
C LEU A 139 -9.14 16.24 -6.57
N VAL A 140 -9.78 16.97 -5.67
CA VAL A 140 -10.01 18.41 -5.85
C VAL A 140 -8.69 19.20 -5.83
N GLU A 141 -7.76 18.86 -4.93
CA GLU A 141 -6.44 19.47 -4.88
C GLU A 141 -5.69 19.23 -6.19
N ARG A 142 -5.69 17.98 -6.69
CA ARG A 142 -5.08 17.63 -7.97
C ARG A 142 -5.73 18.33 -9.17
N GLU A 143 -7.06 18.46 -9.17
CA GLU A 143 -7.77 19.19 -10.22
C GLU A 143 -7.46 20.70 -10.18
N ARG A 144 -7.27 21.26 -8.99
CA ARG A 144 -6.83 22.66 -8.84
C ARG A 144 -5.42 22.87 -9.38
N GLU A 145 -4.49 21.95 -9.12
CA GLU A 145 -3.15 21.96 -9.71
C GLU A 145 -3.23 21.89 -11.23
N ARG A 146 -4.03 20.95 -11.77
CA ARG A 146 -4.26 20.81 -13.21
C ARG A 146 -4.80 22.09 -13.85
N ARG A 147 -5.74 22.77 -13.19
CA ARG A 147 -6.33 24.04 -13.69
C ARG A 147 -5.36 25.22 -13.61
N ARG A 148 -4.45 25.22 -12.66
CA ARG A 148 -3.40 26.25 -12.54
C ARG A 148 -2.26 26.02 -13.52
N PHE A 149 -2.05 24.76 -13.91
CA PHE A 149 -0.95 24.40 -14.78
C PHE A 149 -0.91 25.24 -16.05
N ARG A 150 0.24 25.83 -16.29
CA ARG A 150 0.59 26.57 -17.51
C ARG A 150 1.60 25.75 -18.29
N SER A 151 1.24 25.42 -19.54
CA SER A 151 2.17 24.74 -20.44
C SER A 151 3.29 25.68 -20.87
N GLY A 152 4.51 25.17 -20.82
CA GLY A 152 5.66 25.79 -21.48
C GLY A 152 6.03 24.99 -22.74
N SER A 153 6.68 25.63 -23.67
CA SER A 153 7.23 25.00 -24.85
C SER A 153 8.75 25.19 -24.90
N TRP A 154 9.45 24.16 -25.32
CA TRP A 154 10.89 24.23 -25.57
C TRP A 154 11.23 23.35 -26.76
N TRP A 155 12.38 23.60 -27.33
CA TRP A 155 12.97 22.80 -28.40
C TRP A 155 14.24 22.17 -27.90
N ASP A 156 14.53 20.95 -28.34
CA ASP A 156 15.82 20.31 -28.17
C ASP A 156 16.32 19.77 -29.50
N LEU A 157 17.62 19.44 -29.57
CA LEU A 157 18.22 18.85 -30.73
C LEU A 157 18.66 17.41 -30.40
N LEU A 158 18.24 16.50 -31.27
CA LEU A 158 18.67 15.13 -31.25
C LEU A 158 19.37 14.82 -32.58
N ALA A 159 20.65 14.48 -32.53
CA ALA A 159 21.41 14.08 -33.70
C ALA A 159 21.60 12.57 -33.73
N THR A 160 21.61 11.97 -34.90
CA THR A 160 22.07 10.59 -35.09
C THR A 160 23.51 10.68 -35.64
N LEU A 161 24.46 10.21 -34.84
CA LEU A 161 25.88 10.26 -35.18
C LEU A 161 26.35 8.89 -35.64
N GLY A 162 27.10 8.84 -36.73
CA GLY A 162 27.71 7.62 -37.25
C GLY A 162 29.17 7.47 -36.77
N ALA A 163 29.57 6.24 -36.46
CA ALA A 163 30.92 5.83 -36.13
C ALA A 163 31.21 4.44 -36.72
N ASP A 164 32.44 3.97 -36.67
CA ASP A 164 32.86 2.67 -37.23
C ASP A 164 32.09 1.46 -36.67
N GLY A 165 31.44 1.59 -35.52
CA GLY A 165 30.65 0.56 -34.89
C GLY A 165 29.12 0.67 -35.08
N GLY A 166 28.65 1.66 -35.86
CA GLY A 166 27.21 1.90 -36.08
C GLY A 166 26.77 3.33 -35.73
N GLU A 167 25.46 3.52 -35.64
CA GLU A 167 24.85 4.81 -35.33
C GLU A 167 24.40 4.86 -33.87
N PHE A 168 24.48 6.05 -33.28
CA PHE A 168 23.98 6.29 -31.93
C PHE A 168 23.33 7.69 -31.79
N PRO A 169 22.29 7.84 -30.93
CA PRO A 169 21.68 9.13 -30.73
C PRO A 169 22.49 10.01 -29.76
N ALA A 170 22.59 11.29 -30.07
CA ALA A 170 23.23 12.31 -29.25
C ALA A 170 22.28 13.48 -29.04
N ARG A 171 22.15 13.97 -27.83
CA ARG A 171 21.28 15.10 -27.48
C ARG A 171 22.11 16.32 -27.09
N LEU A 172 21.69 17.51 -27.56
CA LEU A 172 22.29 18.76 -27.15
C LEU A 172 21.94 19.01 -25.66
N VAL A 173 22.93 19.07 -24.79
CA VAL A 173 22.77 19.28 -23.34
C VAL A 173 23.27 20.65 -22.88
N LYS A 174 24.22 21.25 -23.62
CA LYS A 174 24.76 22.57 -23.32
C LYS A 174 25.00 23.37 -24.60
N LEU A 175 24.73 24.67 -24.55
CA LEU A 175 25.05 25.64 -25.59
C LEU A 175 25.81 26.81 -24.96
N ALA A 176 26.99 27.12 -25.50
CA ALA A 176 27.88 28.15 -24.95
C ALA A 176 28.10 28.04 -23.41
N GLY A 177 28.28 26.81 -22.93
CA GLY A 177 28.52 26.51 -21.51
C GLY A 177 27.27 26.46 -20.62
N LYS A 178 26.11 26.95 -21.08
CA LYS A 178 24.85 26.92 -20.33
C LYS A 178 24.02 25.68 -20.68
N THR A 179 23.31 25.14 -19.71
CA THR A 179 22.42 23.97 -19.89
C THR A 179 21.22 24.33 -20.75
N VAL A 180 20.86 23.50 -21.72
CA VAL A 180 19.64 23.68 -22.51
C VAL A 180 18.44 23.27 -21.66
N ALA A 181 17.43 24.15 -21.63
CA ALA A 181 16.21 23.92 -20.85
C ALA A 181 15.44 22.69 -21.34
N THR A 182 14.91 21.95 -20.38
CA THR A 182 14.01 20.79 -20.59
C THR A 182 12.69 21.03 -19.85
N GLY A 183 11.71 20.18 -20.04
CA GLY A 183 10.43 20.30 -19.33
C GLY A 183 10.52 20.32 -17.78
N ARG A 184 11.65 19.86 -17.21
CA ARG A 184 11.88 19.88 -15.76
C ARG A 184 12.23 21.26 -15.20
N ASP A 185 12.68 22.15 -16.06
CA ASP A 185 13.16 23.48 -15.69
C ASP A 185 12.03 24.50 -15.69
N PHE A 186 10.81 24.09 -16.10
CA PHE A 186 9.64 24.96 -16.18
C PHE A 186 8.80 24.93 -14.90
N SER A 187 8.41 26.12 -14.43
CA SER A 187 7.43 26.27 -13.36
C SER A 187 6.04 25.89 -13.87
N PRO A 188 5.31 25.00 -13.19
CA PRO A 188 3.96 24.60 -13.58
C PRO A 188 2.94 25.77 -13.44
N ASP A 189 3.23 26.79 -12.65
CA ASP A 189 2.35 27.94 -12.41
C ASP A 189 2.52 29.04 -13.47
N THR A 190 3.72 29.18 -14.02
CA THR A 190 4.04 30.26 -14.98
C THR A 190 4.21 29.78 -16.42
N GLY A 191 4.55 28.49 -16.61
CA GLY A 191 4.91 27.93 -17.89
C GLY A 191 6.25 28.47 -18.45
N LYS A 192 7.07 29.06 -17.59
CA LYS A 192 8.39 29.61 -17.93
C LYS A 192 9.48 28.88 -17.16
N PRO A 193 10.73 28.88 -17.64
CA PRO A 193 11.87 28.40 -16.85
C PRO A 193 11.93 29.14 -15.52
N SER A 194 12.35 28.44 -14.47
CA SER A 194 12.57 29.02 -13.14
C SER A 194 13.72 30.04 -13.21
N ASP A 195 13.52 31.24 -12.64
CA ASP A 195 14.54 32.30 -12.60
C ASP A 195 15.81 31.92 -11.81
N GLU A 196 15.73 30.84 -11.00
CA GLU A 196 16.85 30.34 -10.22
C GLU A 196 17.83 29.46 -11.03
N GLN A 197 17.49 29.10 -12.28
CA GLN A 197 18.31 28.23 -13.11
C GLN A 197 18.87 28.98 -14.32
N GLU A 198 20.20 29.03 -14.45
CA GLU A 198 20.86 29.54 -15.64
C GLU A 198 20.76 28.55 -16.81
N VAL A 199 19.59 28.49 -17.43
CA VAL A 199 19.33 27.63 -18.60
C VAL A 199 19.15 28.46 -19.87
N VAL A 200 19.48 27.87 -21.01
CA VAL A 200 19.16 28.43 -22.32
C VAL A 200 17.86 27.82 -22.84
N LEU A 201 16.86 28.63 -23.06
CA LEU A 201 15.63 28.21 -23.71
C LEU A 201 15.81 28.29 -25.22
N LEU A 202 15.67 27.16 -25.90
CA LEU A 202 15.63 27.13 -27.36
C LEU A 202 14.20 27.32 -27.85
N ASP A 203 14.03 28.24 -28.78
CA ASP A 203 12.82 28.35 -29.59
C ASP A 203 13.00 27.67 -30.94
N GLU A 204 11.95 27.58 -31.73
CA GLU A 204 11.97 26.93 -33.04
C GLU A 204 12.96 27.59 -34.01
N PRO A 205 12.99 28.93 -34.17
CA PRO A 205 13.96 29.59 -35.08
C PRO A 205 15.42 29.27 -34.70
N THR A 206 15.76 29.41 -33.42
CA THR A 206 17.12 29.12 -32.92
C THR A 206 17.48 27.65 -33.07
N ALA A 207 16.54 26.74 -32.80
CA ALA A 207 16.78 25.30 -33.00
C ALA A 207 17.06 24.97 -34.48
N ARG A 208 16.28 25.55 -35.40
CA ARG A 208 16.48 25.36 -36.86
C ARG A 208 17.80 25.95 -37.35
N GLU A 209 18.19 27.13 -36.88
CA GLU A 209 19.48 27.74 -37.19
C GLU A 209 20.63 26.84 -36.71
N LEU A 210 20.53 26.30 -35.49
CA LEU A 210 21.54 25.39 -34.96
C LEU A 210 21.63 24.10 -35.78
N VAL A 211 20.52 23.52 -36.23
CA VAL A 211 20.54 22.36 -37.14
C VAL A 211 21.32 22.66 -38.40
N ALA A 212 20.96 23.75 -39.09
CA ALA A 212 21.63 24.14 -40.35
C ALA A 212 23.13 24.40 -40.17
N ARG A 213 23.55 24.87 -38.99
CA ARG A 213 24.99 25.09 -38.70
C ARG A 213 25.76 23.82 -38.37
N LEU A 214 25.05 22.81 -37.78
CA LEU A 214 25.67 21.58 -37.28
C LEU A 214 25.62 20.43 -38.30
N GLU A 215 24.84 20.57 -39.38
CA GLU A 215 24.61 19.49 -40.37
C GLU A 215 25.88 19.00 -41.04
N ASP A 216 26.81 19.91 -41.33
CA ASP A 216 28.10 19.59 -42.01
C ASP A 216 29.29 19.56 -41.03
N GLU A 217 29.07 19.68 -39.74
CA GLU A 217 30.14 19.73 -38.74
C GLU A 217 30.59 18.34 -38.28
N SER A 218 31.86 18.21 -37.96
CA SER A 218 32.40 16.99 -37.40
C SER A 218 32.29 16.97 -35.90
N PHE A 219 31.85 15.84 -35.35
CA PHE A 219 31.66 15.65 -33.89
C PHE A 219 32.80 14.82 -33.31
N VAL A 220 33.24 15.19 -32.11
CA VAL A 220 34.33 14.52 -31.41
C VAL A 220 33.86 14.08 -30.03
N VAL A 221 34.12 12.81 -29.69
CA VAL A 221 33.89 12.31 -28.34
C VAL A 221 34.93 12.87 -27.39
N SER A 222 34.62 13.87 -26.59
CA SER A 222 35.56 14.53 -25.68
C SER A 222 35.79 13.75 -24.38
N SER A 223 34.80 13.00 -23.92
CA SER A 223 34.94 12.17 -22.72
C SER A 223 33.90 11.04 -22.68
N ILE A 224 34.29 9.94 -22.07
CA ILE A 224 33.41 8.81 -21.76
C ILE A 224 33.43 8.60 -20.26
N THR A 225 32.24 8.62 -19.62
CA THR A 225 32.11 8.37 -18.19
C THR A 225 31.28 7.12 -17.99
N SER A 226 31.85 6.11 -17.35
CA SER A 226 31.14 4.92 -16.90
C SER A 226 30.80 5.05 -15.41
N LYS A 227 29.57 4.78 -15.07
CA LYS A 227 29.12 4.76 -13.66
C LYS A 227 28.38 3.46 -13.39
N ASP A 228 28.80 2.76 -12.36
CA ASP A 228 28.07 1.60 -11.87
C ASP A 228 26.73 2.05 -11.27
N PHE A 229 25.66 1.49 -11.78
CA PHE A 229 24.33 1.71 -11.24
C PHE A 229 23.94 0.53 -10.35
N LYS A 230 23.76 0.80 -9.05
CA LYS A 230 23.31 -0.20 -8.08
C LYS A 230 21.83 0.00 -7.79
N GLN A 231 20.99 -0.89 -8.30
CA GLN A 231 19.59 -0.93 -7.97
C GLN A 231 19.39 -1.68 -6.66
N LYS A 232 18.70 -1.04 -5.70
CA LYS A 232 18.30 -1.70 -4.46
C LYS A 232 17.01 -2.49 -4.68
N PRO A 233 16.88 -3.69 -4.08
CA PRO A 233 15.61 -4.40 -4.08
C PRO A 233 14.51 -3.57 -3.43
N TYR A 234 13.28 -3.74 -3.93
CA TYR A 234 12.11 -3.12 -3.31
C TYR A 234 11.85 -3.68 -1.92
N PRO A 235 11.19 -2.91 -1.02
CA PRO A 235 10.72 -3.42 0.25
C PRO A 235 9.74 -4.58 0.06
N PRO A 236 9.60 -5.46 1.05
CA PRO A 236 8.51 -6.42 1.08
C PRO A 236 7.14 -5.75 0.96
N PHE A 237 6.14 -6.47 0.48
CA PHE A 237 4.81 -5.92 0.27
C PHE A 237 4.12 -5.55 1.57
N ARG A 238 3.46 -4.41 1.52
CA ARG A 238 2.36 -4.00 2.41
C ARG A 238 1.09 -3.89 1.58
N THR A 239 -0.07 -3.77 2.21
CA THR A 239 -1.37 -3.73 1.52
C THR A 239 -1.38 -2.77 0.34
N SER A 240 -0.90 -1.53 0.52
CA SER A 240 -0.92 -0.51 -0.54
C SER A 240 0.00 -0.84 -1.72
N THR A 241 1.20 -1.35 -1.46
CA THR A 241 2.15 -1.70 -2.54
C THR A 241 1.75 -2.99 -3.25
N LEU A 242 1.15 -3.96 -2.54
CA LEU A 242 0.54 -5.13 -3.17
C LEU A 242 -0.56 -4.73 -4.15
N GLN A 243 -1.46 -3.82 -3.74
CA GLN A 243 -2.53 -3.33 -4.61
C GLN A 243 -1.99 -2.59 -5.84
N GLN A 244 -0.95 -1.76 -5.67
CA GLN A 244 -0.31 -1.04 -6.77
C GLN A 244 0.32 -2.00 -7.79
N GLU A 245 1.11 -2.97 -7.31
CA GLU A 245 1.77 -3.95 -8.18
C GLU A 245 0.76 -4.88 -8.87
N ALA A 246 -0.29 -5.31 -8.17
CA ALA A 246 -1.35 -6.11 -8.75
C ALA A 246 -2.13 -5.34 -9.83
N ASN A 247 -2.36 -4.05 -9.62
CA ASN A 247 -2.97 -3.20 -10.65
C ASN A 247 -2.03 -3.03 -11.85
N ASN A 248 -0.78 -2.67 -11.61
CA ASN A 248 0.19 -2.39 -12.68
C ASN A 248 0.53 -3.62 -13.53
N LYS A 249 0.66 -4.80 -12.90
CA LYS A 249 1.13 -6.02 -13.58
C LYS A 249 0.02 -6.96 -14.02
N LEU A 250 -1.10 -6.98 -13.28
CA LEU A 250 -2.19 -7.93 -13.48
C LEU A 250 -3.53 -7.25 -13.83
N ASN A 251 -3.56 -5.91 -13.86
CA ASN A 251 -4.76 -5.11 -14.11
C ASN A 251 -5.91 -5.43 -13.12
N LEU A 252 -5.57 -5.82 -11.88
CA LEU A 252 -6.54 -6.10 -10.83
C LEU A 252 -6.95 -4.82 -10.11
N SER A 253 -8.25 -4.68 -9.84
CA SER A 253 -8.72 -3.61 -8.95
C SER A 253 -8.22 -3.86 -7.51
N ALA A 254 -8.14 -2.80 -6.69
CA ALA A 254 -7.78 -2.93 -5.28
C ALA A 254 -8.72 -3.91 -4.54
N ARG A 255 -10.01 -3.92 -4.88
CA ARG A 255 -11.00 -4.85 -4.31
C ARG A 255 -10.72 -6.29 -4.70
N ASP A 256 -10.42 -6.55 -5.97
CA ASP A 256 -10.14 -7.91 -6.46
C ASP A 256 -8.82 -8.41 -5.91
N THR A 257 -7.78 -7.55 -5.85
CA THR A 257 -6.51 -7.86 -5.20
C THR A 257 -6.73 -8.33 -3.75
N MET A 258 -7.50 -7.57 -2.96
CA MET A 258 -7.74 -7.96 -1.56
C MET A 258 -8.56 -9.23 -1.42
N ARG A 259 -9.50 -9.50 -2.33
CA ARG A 259 -10.25 -10.76 -2.35
C ARG A 259 -9.37 -11.96 -2.64
N VAL A 260 -8.45 -11.84 -3.59
CA VAL A 260 -7.48 -12.90 -3.93
C VAL A 260 -6.49 -13.09 -2.77
N ALA A 261 -5.94 -12.00 -2.22
CA ALA A 261 -5.02 -12.04 -1.10
C ALA A 261 -5.64 -12.71 0.14
N GLN A 262 -6.92 -12.44 0.45
CA GLN A 262 -7.65 -13.11 1.53
C GLN A 262 -7.70 -14.63 1.30
N ARG A 263 -8.02 -15.07 0.09
CA ARG A 263 -8.05 -16.51 -0.25
C ARG A 263 -6.67 -17.16 -0.12
N LEU A 264 -5.62 -16.47 -0.55
CA LEU A 264 -4.24 -16.96 -0.41
C LEU A 264 -3.82 -17.08 1.06
N TYR A 265 -4.20 -16.12 1.88
CA TYR A 265 -3.99 -16.16 3.33
C TYR A 265 -4.72 -17.34 3.98
N GLU A 266 -6.02 -17.49 3.73
CA GLU A 266 -6.85 -18.58 4.26
C GLU A 266 -6.38 -19.97 3.81
N ALA A 267 -5.79 -20.05 2.61
CA ALA A 267 -5.16 -21.27 2.09
C ALA A 267 -3.73 -21.52 2.63
N GLY A 268 -3.19 -20.63 3.46
CA GLY A 268 -1.86 -20.74 4.04
C GLY A 268 -0.69 -20.48 3.08
N HIS A 269 -0.95 -19.75 1.99
CA HIS A 269 0.10 -19.46 0.99
C HIS A 269 0.85 -18.17 1.27
N ILE A 270 0.21 -17.18 1.89
CA ILE A 270 0.83 -15.89 2.25
C ILE A 270 0.53 -15.53 3.71
N THR A 271 1.31 -14.59 4.24
CA THR A 271 1.03 -13.95 5.53
C THR A 271 -0.18 -13.02 5.44
N TYR A 272 -0.68 -12.57 6.58
CA TYR A 272 -1.84 -11.69 6.65
C TYR A 272 -1.68 -10.43 5.79
N MET A 273 -2.65 -10.16 4.93
CA MET A 273 -2.55 -9.18 3.85
C MET A 273 -2.95 -7.75 4.23
N ARG A 274 -3.54 -7.53 5.41
CA ARG A 274 -3.86 -6.19 5.90
C ARG A 274 -2.77 -5.69 6.84
N THR A 275 -1.70 -5.17 6.26
CA THR A 275 -0.54 -4.65 6.99
C THR A 275 0.02 -3.42 6.30
N ASP A 276 0.54 -2.49 7.07
CA ASP A 276 1.35 -1.36 6.61
C ASP A 276 2.85 -1.56 6.91
N SER A 277 3.19 -2.69 7.52
CA SER A 277 4.55 -3.08 7.85
C SER A 277 5.31 -3.61 6.63
N VAL A 278 6.59 -3.27 6.55
CA VAL A 278 7.57 -3.84 5.61
C VAL A 278 8.60 -4.73 6.35
N ARG A 279 8.35 -5.01 7.63
CA ARG A 279 9.25 -5.82 8.45
C ARG A 279 9.04 -7.30 8.19
N LEU A 280 10.10 -8.04 8.28
CA LEU A 280 10.10 -9.50 8.28
C LEU A 280 10.63 -10.00 9.62
N SER A 281 10.09 -11.09 10.11
CA SER A 281 10.65 -11.79 11.26
C SER A 281 12.07 -12.29 10.96
N SER A 282 12.88 -12.51 11.98
CA SER A 282 14.22 -13.08 11.80
C SER A 282 14.17 -14.45 11.14
N GLN A 283 13.13 -15.25 11.43
CA GLN A 283 12.88 -16.55 10.81
C GLN A 283 12.58 -16.40 9.30
N ALA A 284 11.71 -15.45 8.92
CA ALA A 284 11.40 -15.17 7.51
C ALA A 284 12.62 -14.66 6.74
N ILE A 285 13.44 -13.81 7.38
CA ILE A 285 14.70 -13.35 6.79
C ILE A 285 15.64 -14.51 6.54
N GLY A 286 15.82 -15.41 7.52
CA GLY A 286 16.64 -16.60 7.38
C GLY A 286 16.15 -17.51 6.24
N ALA A 287 14.85 -17.77 6.20
CA ALA A 287 14.22 -18.58 5.17
C ALA A 287 14.38 -17.99 3.76
N ALA A 288 14.15 -16.66 3.61
CA ALA A 288 14.33 -15.99 2.33
C ALA A 288 15.79 -16.01 1.86
N ARG A 289 16.74 -15.79 2.77
CA ARG A 289 18.18 -15.84 2.45
C ARG A 289 18.63 -17.24 2.03
N GLY A 290 18.21 -18.28 2.77
CA GLY A 290 18.49 -19.66 2.40
C GLY A 290 17.89 -20.02 1.04
N ARG A 291 16.68 -19.55 0.76
CA ARG A 291 16.03 -19.79 -0.54
C ARG A 291 16.74 -19.08 -1.71
N ILE A 292 17.24 -17.88 -1.48
CA ILE A 292 18.04 -17.16 -2.50
C ILE A 292 19.34 -17.91 -2.77
N GLU A 293 20.04 -18.33 -1.74
CA GLU A 293 21.27 -19.07 -1.86
C GLU A 293 21.08 -20.38 -2.60
N GLU A 294 20.06 -21.14 -2.25
CA GLU A 294 19.70 -22.42 -2.90
C GLU A 294 19.37 -22.26 -4.39
N LYS A 295 18.59 -21.21 -4.74
CA LYS A 295 18.03 -21.06 -6.08
C LYS A 295 18.94 -20.29 -7.03
N TYR A 296 19.71 -19.34 -6.52
CA TYR A 296 20.48 -18.40 -7.33
C TYR A 296 21.98 -18.40 -7.01
N GLY A 297 22.41 -18.91 -5.88
CA GLY A 297 23.80 -18.92 -5.43
C GLY A 297 24.12 -17.83 -4.38
N PRO A 298 25.24 -17.97 -3.67
CA PRO A 298 25.66 -17.07 -2.60
C PRO A 298 26.00 -15.66 -3.10
N GLU A 299 26.38 -15.49 -4.36
CA GLU A 299 26.70 -14.22 -4.97
C GLU A 299 25.48 -13.27 -5.08
N PHE A 300 24.26 -13.82 -5.04
CA PHE A 300 23.03 -13.03 -5.04
C PHE A 300 22.58 -12.60 -3.63
N LEU A 301 23.27 -13.08 -2.60
CA LEU A 301 23.00 -12.66 -1.23
C LEU A 301 23.64 -11.31 -0.91
N SER A 302 22.85 -10.41 -0.31
CA SER A 302 23.45 -9.23 0.30
C SER A 302 24.32 -9.60 1.49
N PRO A 303 25.43 -8.88 1.78
CA PRO A 303 26.34 -9.19 2.90
C PRO A 303 25.62 -9.26 4.26
N SER A 304 24.58 -8.44 4.43
CA SER A 304 23.74 -8.43 5.63
C SER A 304 22.25 -8.35 5.26
N PRO A 305 21.35 -8.76 6.17
CA PRO A 305 19.92 -8.56 6.00
C PRO A 305 19.58 -7.09 5.75
N ARG A 306 18.69 -6.82 4.79
CA ARG A 306 18.27 -5.45 4.47
C ARG A 306 17.11 -5.04 5.37
N ASN A 307 17.20 -3.81 5.91
CA ASN A 307 16.13 -3.18 6.65
C ASN A 307 15.48 -2.07 5.82
N TYR A 308 14.16 -2.08 5.74
CA TYR A 308 13.36 -1.16 4.93
C TYR A 308 12.55 -0.22 5.83
N GLY A 309 13.20 0.84 6.28
CA GLY A 309 12.54 1.96 6.94
C GLY A 309 12.21 1.77 8.43
N LYS A 310 11.91 2.89 9.06
CA LYS A 310 11.38 2.96 10.43
C LYS A 310 9.86 2.74 10.39
N GLN A 311 9.32 2.11 11.42
CA GLN A 311 7.87 2.00 11.61
C GLN A 311 7.26 3.41 11.66
N ALA A 312 6.21 3.67 10.88
CA ALA A 312 5.48 4.91 10.96
C ALA A 312 4.86 5.05 12.37
N LYS A 313 4.89 6.26 12.95
CA LYS A 313 4.17 6.53 14.20
C LYS A 313 2.67 6.26 13.97
N GLY A 314 2.08 5.37 14.77
CA GLY A 314 0.68 4.95 14.62
C GLY A 314 0.46 3.85 13.60
N ALA A 315 1.52 3.21 13.08
CA ALA A 315 1.39 1.97 12.33
C ALA A 315 0.65 0.94 13.18
N GLN A 316 -0.32 0.29 12.56
CA GLN A 316 -1.07 -0.80 13.18
C GLN A 316 -0.06 -1.89 13.56
N GLU A 317 -0.04 -2.22 14.83
CA GLU A 317 0.95 -3.01 15.56
C GLU A 317 1.61 -4.17 14.82
N ALA A 318 2.86 -4.43 15.19
CA ALA A 318 3.63 -5.69 15.11
C ALA A 318 3.35 -6.68 13.95
N HIS A 319 2.61 -6.28 12.91
CA HIS A 319 2.37 -7.12 11.75
C HIS A 319 3.64 -7.26 10.92
N GLU A 320 3.84 -8.45 10.41
CA GLU A 320 4.84 -8.74 9.41
C GLU A 320 4.40 -8.20 8.04
N ALA A 321 5.35 -8.03 7.12
CA ALA A 321 5.05 -7.74 5.72
C ALA A 321 4.32 -8.91 5.04
N ILE A 322 3.70 -8.64 3.90
CA ILE A 322 3.09 -9.68 3.07
C ILE A 322 4.20 -10.46 2.35
N ARG A 323 4.26 -11.77 2.59
CA ARG A 323 5.24 -12.69 2.01
C ARG A 323 4.66 -14.09 1.84
N PRO A 324 5.31 -14.99 1.11
CA PRO A 324 4.98 -16.41 1.16
C PRO A 324 5.01 -16.92 2.60
N ALA A 325 4.01 -17.71 2.98
CA ALA A 325 3.88 -18.27 4.32
C ALA A 325 4.88 -19.39 4.57
N GLY A 326 5.18 -19.64 5.85
CA GLY A 326 6.12 -20.68 6.29
C GLY A 326 7.58 -20.33 6.03
N ASN A 327 8.43 -21.34 6.11
CA ASN A 327 9.88 -21.21 6.04
C ASN A 327 10.49 -21.66 4.71
N GLN A 328 9.68 -22.19 3.78
CA GLN A 328 10.17 -22.71 2.51
C GLN A 328 10.17 -21.66 1.39
N MET A 329 9.48 -20.53 1.57
CA MET A 329 9.36 -19.45 0.57
C MET A 329 9.03 -20.00 -0.84
N ARG A 330 8.02 -20.89 -0.92
CA ARG A 330 7.63 -21.57 -2.16
C ARG A 330 7.15 -20.58 -3.22
N THR A 331 7.49 -20.86 -4.48
CA THR A 331 6.94 -20.12 -5.63
C THR A 331 5.52 -20.61 -5.97
N ALA A 332 4.82 -19.87 -6.84
CA ALA A 332 3.49 -20.25 -7.30
C ALA A 332 3.51 -21.60 -8.04
N GLU A 333 4.55 -21.84 -8.85
CA GLU A 333 4.74 -23.10 -9.57
C GLU A 333 4.94 -24.29 -8.61
N GLU A 334 5.72 -24.11 -7.55
CA GLU A 334 5.97 -25.12 -6.52
C GLU A 334 4.71 -25.42 -5.67
N LEU A 335 3.76 -24.50 -5.64
CA LEU A 335 2.46 -24.68 -5.00
C LEU A 335 1.42 -25.28 -5.96
N GLY A 336 1.73 -25.43 -7.24
CA GLY A 336 0.79 -25.89 -8.27
C GLY A 336 -0.32 -24.87 -8.56
N LEU A 337 -0.03 -23.60 -8.35
CA LEU A 337 -0.97 -22.48 -8.54
C LEU A 337 -0.80 -21.84 -9.92
#